data_5be4a48b4e94a72a515555481aeaaf3f
#
_entry.id   5be4a48b4e94a72a515555481aeaaf3f
#
_cell.length_a   1.000
_cell.length_b   1.000
_cell.length_c   1.000
_cell.angle_alpha   90.00
_cell.angle_beta   90.00
_cell.angle_gamma   90.00
#
_symmetry.space_group_name_H-M   'P 1'
#
loop_
_entity.id
_entity.type
_entity.pdbx_description
1 polymer ?
#
loop_
_entity_poly.entity_id
_entity_poly.type
_entity_poly.pdbx_seq_one_letter_code
_entity_poly.pdbx_strand_id
1 'polypeptide(L)'
;DERNLLADKPDEANIQNQALQEELLTVPGVMITDTTVRSYPLGEKAAHLVGYVQNVTAEDLEKHPGEGYLADSVIGRSGMEGLFEKELKGQNGTRIAIVTQDGEEKLVLASIPRTDGQDIRLTIDGGLQQTIYDAFRDRKSCTVAMNPRTGEVLALVNTPSFDNNDFILGMSQEKWTALNEDERNPMLNRFRQRFAPGS
;
A
#
# COMPACT_ATOMS: atom_id res chain seq x y z
N ASP A 1 -21.59 -11.99 -4.21
CA ASP A 1 -22.10 -10.72 -3.63
C ASP A 1 -21.87 -10.56 -2.12
N GLU A 2 -20.83 -11.22 -1.61
CA GLU A 2 -20.44 -11.09 -0.18
C GLU A 2 -19.30 -10.09 0.06
N ARG A 3 -19.02 -9.21 -0.91
CA ARG A 3 -17.87 -8.29 -0.87
C ARG A 3 -18.15 -6.92 -0.23
N ASN A 4 -19.35 -6.68 0.29
CA ASN A 4 -19.75 -5.35 0.82
C ASN A 4 -20.24 -5.36 2.29
N LEU A 5 -19.92 -6.38 3.08
CA LEU A 5 -20.35 -6.47 4.48
C LEU A 5 -19.42 -5.81 5.50
N LEU A 6 -18.32 -5.17 5.06
CA LEU A 6 -17.39 -4.45 5.94
C LEU A 6 -17.45 -2.92 5.83
N ALA A 7 -18.33 -2.38 4.99
CA ALA A 7 -18.40 -0.93 4.70
C ALA A 7 -19.44 -0.15 5.53
N ASP A 8 -20.24 -0.78 6.38
CA ASP A 8 -21.44 -0.13 6.96
C ASP A 8 -21.52 -0.11 8.50
N LYS A 9 -20.41 -0.07 9.20
CA LYS A 9 -20.43 0.45 10.57
C LYS A 9 -19.59 1.72 10.60
N PRO A 10 -20.20 2.90 10.92
CA PRO A 10 -19.38 4.06 11.20
C PRO A 10 -18.53 3.74 12.43
N ASP A 11 -17.24 3.54 12.19
CA ASP A 11 -16.24 3.39 13.24
C ASP A 11 -16.32 4.62 14.15
N GLU A 12 -16.22 4.45 15.46
CA GLU A 12 -16.14 5.57 16.41
C GLU A 12 -15.05 6.58 16.02
N ALA A 13 -13.98 6.10 15.39
CA ALA A 13 -12.95 6.94 14.77
C ALA A 13 -13.49 7.84 13.65
N ASN A 14 -14.46 7.37 12.88
CA ASN A 14 -15.06 8.15 11.78
C ASN A 14 -15.96 9.26 12.30
N ILE A 15 -16.66 9.03 13.41
CA ILE A 15 -17.50 10.04 14.08
C ILE A 15 -16.63 11.11 14.74
N GLN A 16 -15.54 10.73 15.40
CA GLN A 16 -14.57 11.68 15.96
C GLN A 16 -13.90 12.52 14.87
N ASN A 17 -13.57 11.92 13.73
CA ASN A 17 -12.98 12.63 12.61
C ASN A 17 -13.95 13.63 11.98
N GLN A 18 -15.24 13.31 11.88
CA GLN A 18 -16.26 14.24 11.39
C GLN A 18 -16.41 15.46 12.31
N ALA A 19 -16.49 15.24 13.62
CA ALA A 19 -16.59 16.34 14.60
C ALA A 19 -15.33 17.25 14.55
N LEU A 20 -14.14 16.67 14.42
CA LEU A 20 -12.90 17.42 14.27
C LEU A 20 -12.85 18.19 12.94
N GLN A 21 -13.35 17.63 11.86
CA GLN A 21 -13.44 18.31 10.57
C GLN A 21 -14.37 19.52 10.63
N GLU A 22 -15.57 19.38 11.26
CA GLU A 22 -16.48 20.49 11.45
C GLU A 22 -15.86 21.62 12.29
N GLU A 23 -15.12 21.29 13.34
CA GLU A 23 -14.41 22.28 14.16
C GLU A 23 -13.29 22.98 13.36
N LEU A 24 -12.48 22.23 12.59
CA LEU A 24 -11.39 22.77 11.77
C LEU A 24 -11.90 23.68 10.64
N LEU A 25 -13.07 23.42 10.07
CA LEU A 25 -13.67 24.28 9.04
C LEU A 25 -14.02 25.68 9.56
N THR A 26 -14.14 25.88 10.88
CA THR A 26 -14.38 27.18 11.49
C THR A 26 -13.10 28.01 11.65
N VAL A 27 -11.93 27.41 11.49
CA VAL A 27 -10.63 28.09 11.67
C VAL A 27 -10.19 28.76 10.37
N PRO A 28 -10.02 30.09 10.34
CA PRO A 28 -9.57 30.79 9.14
C PRO A 28 -8.20 30.32 8.66
N GLY A 29 -8.08 30.06 7.37
CA GLY A 29 -6.82 29.59 6.74
C GLY A 29 -6.60 28.07 6.77
N VAL A 30 -7.54 27.30 7.32
CA VAL A 30 -7.53 25.84 7.24
C VAL A 30 -8.33 25.40 6.00
N MET A 31 -7.73 24.51 5.20
CA MET A 31 -8.38 23.85 4.08
C MET A 31 -8.34 22.34 4.30
N ILE A 32 -9.48 21.69 4.22
CA ILE A 32 -9.60 20.24 4.30
C ILE A 32 -9.73 19.70 2.88
N THR A 33 -8.88 18.75 2.51
CA THR A 33 -8.92 18.08 1.21
C THR A 33 -8.99 16.58 1.38
N ASP A 34 -9.81 15.93 0.57
CA ASP A 34 -9.84 14.47 0.50
C ASP A 34 -8.64 13.95 -0.27
N THR A 35 -8.02 12.93 0.27
CA THR A 35 -6.93 12.23 -0.41
C THR A 35 -7.19 10.73 -0.46
N THR A 36 -6.93 10.13 -1.60
CA THR A 36 -7.04 8.67 -1.74
C THR A 36 -5.71 8.03 -1.36
N VAL A 37 -5.76 7.11 -0.43
CA VAL A 37 -4.58 6.37 0.03
C VAL A 37 -4.75 4.87 -0.21
N ARG A 38 -3.64 4.16 -0.34
CA ARG A 38 -3.63 2.70 -0.40
C ARG A 38 -4.06 2.14 0.96
N SER A 39 -4.85 1.08 0.95
CA SER A 39 -5.25 0.36 2.17
C SER A 39 -4.92 -1.12 2.03
N TYR A 40 -4.41 -1.72 3.10
CA TYR A 40 -4.03 -3.12 3.16
C TYR A 40 -4.87 -3.84 4.22
N PRO A 41 -6.02 -4.43 3.84
CA PRO A 41 -6.96 -5.01 4.80
C PRO A 41 -6.40 -6.17 5.63
N LEU A 42 -5.42 -6.91 5.11
CA LEU A 42 -4.75 -7.99 5.83
C LEU A 42 -3.60 -7.51 6.72
N GLY A 43 -3.14 -6.26 6.55
CA GLY A 43 -2.08 -5.66 7.35
C GLY A 43 -0.87 -6.58 7.52
N GLU A 44 -0.42 -6.75 8.75
CA GLU A 44 0.74 -7.59 9.10
C GLU A 44 0.66 -9.04 8.60
N LYS A 45 -0.55 -9.59 8.41
CA LYS A 45 -0.76 -10.98 7.98
C LYS A 45 -0.31 -11.25 6.56
N ALA A 46 -0.22 -10.22 5.73
CA ALA A 46 0.17 -10.33 4.32
C ALA A 46 1.24 -9.30 3.90
N ALA A 47 1.83 -8.54 4.82
CA ALA A 47 2.71 -7.43 4.48
C ALA A 47 3.91 -7.83 3.60
N HIS A 48 4.56 -8.94 3.88
CA HIS A 48 5.68 -9.42 3.07
C HIS A 48 5.28 -9.94 1.68
N LEU A 49 4.03 -10.42 1.54
CA LEU A 49 3.47 -10.86 0.28
C LEU A 49 3.04 -9.66 -0.57
N VAL A 50 2.17 -8.82 -0.01
CA VAL A 50 1.61 -7.67 -0.73
C VAL A 50 2.65 -6.57 -0.90
N GLY A 51 3.44 -6.31 0.12
CA GLY A 51 4.38 -5.20 0.14
C GLY A 51 3.70 -3.90 0.56
N TYR A 52 4.30 -2.78 0.21
CA TYR A 52 3.81 -1.45 0.52
C TYR A 52 4.27 -0.44 -0.52
N VAL A 53 3.54 0.66 -0.59
CA VAL A 53 3.91 1.83 -1.39
C VAL A 53 4.48 2.93 -0.49
N GLN A 54 5.34 3.76 -1.05
CA GLN A 54 5.85 4.97 -0.42
C GLN A 54 5.93 6.10 -1.44
N ASN A 55 6.03 7.32 -0.95
CA ASN A 55 6.28 8.48 -1.80
C ASN A 55 7.59 8.30 -2.58
N VAL A 56 7.58 8.76 -3.81
CA VAL A 56 8.73 8.79 -4.70
C VAL A 56 9.80 9.70 -4.13
N THR A 57 11.04 9.25 -4.14
CA THR A 57 12.22 10.03 -3.76
C THR A 57 12.88 10.66 -4.98
N ALA A 58 13.79 11.62 -4.78
CA ALA A 58 14.59 12.17 -5.86
C ALA A 58 15.40 11.10 -6.61
N GLU A 59 15.91 10.11 -5.88
CA GLU A 59 16.65 8.98 -6.44
C GLU A 59 15.75 8.09 -7.32
N ASP A 60 14.48 7.90 -6.94
CA ASP A 60 13.52 7.15 -7.75
C ASP A 60 13.23 7.87 -9.07
N LEU A 61 13.09 9.20 -9.05
CA LEU A 61 12.88 9.99 -10.26
C LEU A 61 14.08 9.90 -11.22
N GLU A 62 15.30 9.85 -10.68
CA GLU A 62 16.51 9.67 -11.47
C GLU A 62 16.63 8.25 -12.07
N LYS A 63 16.15 7.23 -11.36
CA LYS A 63 16.18 5.83 -11.82
C LYS A 63 15.08 5.49 -12.84
N HIS A 64 13.98 6.24 -12.83
CA HIS A 64 12.80 5.99 -13.65
C HIS A 64 12.46 7.18 -14.56
N PRO A 65 13.41 7.69 -15.38
CA PRO A 65 13.19 8.85 -16.21
C PRO A 65 12.14 8.54 -17.30
N GLY A 66 11.13 9.40 -17.40
CA GLY A 66 10.09 9.25 -18.44
C GLY A 66 9.02 8.20 -18.14
N GLU A 67 9.04 7.55 -16.99
CA GLU A 67 8.01 6.59 -16.57
C GLU A 67 6.77 7.27 -15.98
N GLY A 68 6.70 8.60 -15.99
CA GLY A 68 5.52 9.38 -15.58
C GLY A 68 5.36 9.56 -14.07
N TYR A 69 6.43 9.36 -13.29
CA TYR A 69 6.43 9.71 -11.87
C TYR A 69 6.57 11.22 -11.68
N LEU A 70 5.82 11.75 -10.74
CA LEU A 70 5.87 13.12 -10.24
C LEU A 70 6.36 13.11 -8.79
N ALA A 71 6.70 14.27 -8.24
CA ALA A 71 7.21 14.39 -6.88
C ALA A 71 6.20 13.94 -5.78
N ASP A 72 4.92 13.97 -6.10
CA ASP A 72 3.80 13.53 -5.25
C ASP A 72 3.30 12.11 -5.55
N SER A 73 3.94 11.42 -6.50
CA SER A 73 3.61 10.04 -6.83
C SER A 73 4.02 9.08 -5.72
N VAL A 74 3.39 7.91 -5.71
CA VAL A 74 3.80 6.77 -4.88
C VAL A 74 4.41 5.67 -5.75
N ILE A 75 5.28 4.86 -5.19
CA ILE A 75 5.93 3.73 -5.86
C ILE A 75 5.92 2.50 -4.96
N GLY A 76 5.65 1.33 -5.52
CA GLY A 76 5.73 0.04 -4.83
C GLY A 76 7.16 -0.32 -4.45
N ARG A 77 7.40 -0.55 -3.15
CA ARG A 77 8.74 -0.82 -2.63
C ARG A 77 9.07 -2.31 -2.53
N SER A 78 8.08 -3.13 -2.32
CA SER A 78 8.29 -4.57 -2.08
C SER A 78 7.06 -5.39 -2.43
N GLY A 79 7.18 -6.72 -2.32
CA GLY A 79 6.07 -7.65 -2.54
C GLY A 79 5.43 -7.52 -3.92
N MET A 80 4.12 -7.72 -3.97
CA MET A 80 3.33 -7.60 -5.21
C MET A 80 3.24 -6.14 -5.68
N GLU A 81 3.20 -5.16 -4.76
CA GLU A 81 3.22 -3.74 -5.12
C GLU A 81 4.46 -3.38 -5.94
N GLY A 82 5.65 -3.84 -5.51
CA GLY A 82 6.88 -3.57 -6.27
C GLY A 82 7.03 -4.45 -7.52
N LEU A 83 6.51 -5.68 -7.49
CA LEU A 83 6.64 -6.61 -8.61
C LEU A 83 5.75 -6.21 -9.79
N PHE A 84 4.53 -5.76 -9.50
CA PHE A 84 3.51 -5.37 -10.47
C PHE A 84 3.29 -3.85 -10.51
N GLU A 85 4.32 -3.08 -10.18
CA GLU A 85 4.25 -1.61 -10.17
C GLU A 85 3.76 -1.04 -11.50
N LYS A 86 4.21 -1.59 -12.63
CA LYS A 86 3.84 -1.11 -13.97
C LYS A 86 2.36 -1.30 -14.27
N GLU A 87 1.81 -2.42 -13.82
CA GLU A 87 0.40 -2.76 -13.99
C GLU A 87 -0.48 -1.97 -13.03
N LEU A 88 -0.05 -1.86 -11.77
CA LEU A 88 -0.82 -1.24 -10.69
C LEU A 88 -0.86 0.29 -10.77
N LYS A 89 0.21 0.92 -11.25
CA LYS A 89 0.38 2.37 -11.24
C LYS A 89 -0.59 3.12 -12.17
N GLY A 90 -0.94 2.53 -13.32
CA GLY A 90 -1.65 3.23 -14.39
C GLY A 90 -0.79 4.29 -15.10
N GLN A 91 -1.43 5.23 -15.78
CA GLN A 91 -0.76 6.31 -16.50
C GLN A 91 -1.44 7.65 -16.22
N ASN A 92 -0.64 8.65 -15.90
CA ASN A 92 -1.12 10.00 -15.70
C ASN A 92 -1.65 10.61 -17.00
N GLY A 93 -2.79 11.28 -16.91
CA GLY A 93 -3.29 12.11 -18.00
C GLY A 93 -2.49 13.41 -18.11
N THR A 94 -2.50 13.99 -19.29
CA THR A 94 -1.89 15.30 -19.55
C THR A 94 -2.91 16.21 -20.22
N ARG A 95 -3.04 17.44 -19.72
CA ARG A 95 -3.96 18.44 -20.28
C ARG A 95 -3.21 19.76 -20.47
N ILE A 96 -3.25 20.28 -21.67
CA ILE A 96 -2.70 21.57 -22.04
C ILE A 96 -3.86 22.50 -22.31
N ALA A 97 -4.00 23.56 -21.53
CA ALA A 97 -5.07 24.53 -21.67
C ALA A 97 -4.52 25.95 -21.59
N ILE A 98 -5.19 26.86 -22.26
CA ILE A 98 -5.01 28.30 -22.08
C ILE A 98 -5.91 28.73 -20.94
N VAL A 99 -5.35 29.36 -19.91
CA VAL A 99 -6.08 29.86 -18.75
C VAL A 99 -6.03 31.40 -18.70
N THR A 100 -7.05 32.00 -18.12
CA THR A 100 -7.08 33.45 -17.82
C THR A 100 -6.15 33.76 -16.65
N GLN A 101 -5.96 35.07 -16.34
CA GLN A 101 -5.19 35.50 -15.15
C GLN A 101 -5.84 35.04 -13.85
N ASP A 102 -7.15 34.86 -13.84
CA ASP A 102 -7.93 34.39 -12.70
C ASP A 102 -7.96 32.86 -12.59
N GLY A 103 -7.26 32.14 -13.47
CA GLY A 103 -7.15 30.68 -13.44
C GLY A 103 -8.30 29.96 -14.15
N GLU A 104 -9.26 30.66 -14.78
CA GLU A 104 -10.34 30.04 -15.56
C GLU A 104 -9.81 29.47 -16.88
N GLU A 105 -10.23 28.24 -17.19
CA GLU A 105 -9.86 27.59 -18.44
C GLU A 105 -10.62 28.22 -19.64
N LYS A 106 -9.88 28.79 -20.57
CA LYS A 106 -10.43 29.45 -21.75
C LYS A 106 -10.50 28.53 -22.98
N LEU A 107 -9.51 27.67 -23.14
CA LEU A 107 -9.39 26.78 -24.31
C LEU A 107 -8.49 25.58 -23.98
N VAL A 108 -8.98 24.37 -24.25
CA VAL A 108 -8.14 23.15 -24.20
C VAL A 108 -7.48 22.96 -25.55
N LEU A 109 -6.14 22.93 -25.57
CA LEU A 109 -5.36 22.70 -26.79
C LEU A 109 -5.14 21.21 -27.05
N ALA A 110 -4.88 20.43 -25.99
CA ALA A 110 -4.69 18.99 -26.06
C ALA A 110 -5.04 18.35 -24.71
N SER A 111 -5.55 17.13 -24.75
CA SER A 111 -5.83 16.34 -23.56
C SER A 111 -5.59 14.86 -23.86
N ILE A 112 -4.77 14.22 -23.01
CA ILE A 112 -4.60 12.78 -22.93
C ILE A 112 -5.26 12.35 -21.63
N PRO A 113 -6.30 11.49 -21.66
CA PRO A 113 -6.95 11.03 -20.43
C PRO A 113 -5.99 10.18 -19.60
N ARG A 114 -6.19 10.19 -18.27
CA ARG A 114 -5.51 9.23 -17.40
C ARG A 114 -6.01 7.81 -17.70
N THR A 115 -5.16 6.82 -17.48
CA THR A 115 -5.53 5.41 -17.51
C THR A 115 -5.29 4.82 -16.13
N ASP A 116 -6.33 4.25 -15.53
CA ASP A 116 -6.22 3.62 -14.23
C ASP A 116 -5.34 2.35 -14.30
N GLY A 117 -4.72 1.98 -13.19
CA GLY A 117 -3.95 0.74 -13.08
C GLY A 117 -4.84 -0.49 -13.23
N GLN A 118 -4.21 -1.62 -13.47
CA GLN A 118 -4.88 -2.90 -13.61
C GLN A 118 -4.97 -3.61 -12.27
N ASP A 119 -6.08 -4.29 -12.03
CA ASP A 119 -6.24 -5.17 -10.87
C ASP A 119 -5.38 -6.42 -11.04
N ILE A 120 -4.65 -6.79 -10.00
CA ILE A 120 -3.87 -8.02 -9.93
C ILE A 120 -4.59 -9.03 -9.05
N ARG A 121 -4.92 -10.18 -9.62
CA ARG A 121 -5.55 -11.28 -8.90
C ARG A 121 -4.52 -12.34 -8.52
N LEU A 122 -4.42 -12.61 -7.22
CA LEU A 122 -3.56 -13.65 -6.67
C LEU A 122 -4.33 -14.94 -6.40
N THR A 123 -3.63 -16.06 -6.33
CA THR A 123 -4.18 -17.39 -5.96
C THR A 123 -4.26 -17.59 -4.44
N ILE A 124 -3.91 -16.57 -3.68
CA ILE A 124 -3.87 -16.60 -2.21
C ILE A 124 -5.29 -16.72 -1.63
N ASP A 125 -5.46 -17.68 -0.74
CA ASP A 125 -6.64 -17.81 0.12
C ASP A 125 -6.43 -16.94 1.37
N GLY A 126 -7.19 -15.85 1.48
CA GLY A 126 -7.04 -14.89 2.58
C GLY A 126 -7.36 -15.49 3.95
N GLY A 127 -8.31 -16.44 4.03
CA GLY A 127 -8.64 -17.12 5.27
C GLY A 127 -7.51 -18.06 5.73
N LEU A 128 -6.95 -18.83 4.80
CA LEU A 128 -5.79 -19.68 5.06
C LEU A 128 -4.57 -18.86 5.47
N GLN A 129 -4.31 -17.74 4.76
CA GLN A 129 -3.22 -16.80 5.07
C GLN A 129 -3.32 -16.30 6.53
N GLN A 130 -4.50 -15.85 6.95
CA GLN A 130 -4.74 -15.37 8.30
C GLN A 130 -4.57 -16.49 9.34
N THR A 131 -5.16 -17.66 9.10
CA THR A 131 -5.08 -18.81 10.00
C THR A 131 -3.64 -19.24 10.25
N ILE A 132 -2.83 -19.32 9.20
CA ILE A 132 -1.41 -19.68 9.32
C ILE A 132 -0.65 -18.57 10.07
N TYR A 133 -0.91 -17.30 9.76
CA TYR A 133 -0.28 -16.18 10.47
C TYR A 133 -0.56 -16.26 11.97
N ASP A 134 -1.82 -16.38 12.36
CA ASP A 134 -2.25 -16.43 13.76
C ASP A 134 -1.64 -17.63 14.52
N ALA A 135 -1.44 -18.77 13.84
CA ALA A 135 -0.80 -19.95 14.42
C ALA A 135 0.71 -19.78 14.67
N PHE A 136 1.39 -18.95 13.88
CA PHE A 136 2.85 -18.82 13.94
C PHE A 136 3.36 -17.42 14.36
N ARG A 137 2.48 -16.46 14.62
CA ARG A 137 2.83 -15.05 14.84
C ARG A 137 3.92 -14.82 15.91
N ASP A 138 3.99 -15.68 16.92
CA ASP A 138 4.96 -15.56 18.01
C ASP A 138 6.30 -16.24 17.71
N ARG A 139 6.46 -16.83 16.52
CA ARG A 139 7.66 -17.56 16.10
C ARG A 139 8.31 -16.90 14.89
N LYS A 140 9.62 -17.07 14.78
CA LYS A 140 10.33 -16.75 13.52
C LYS A 140 10.04 -17.89 12.54
N SER A 141 9.17 -17.65 11.55
CA SER A 141 8.69 -18.68 10.65
C SER A 141 8.49 -18.15 9.22
N CYS A 142 8.58 -19.05 8.27
CA CYS A 142 8.21 -18.83 6.88
C CYS A 142 7.42 -20.05 6.41
N THR A 143 6.17 -19.84 6.03
CA THR A 143 5.27 -20.92 5.61
C THR A 143 4.75 -20.64 4.21
N VAL A 144 4.85 -21.65 3.34
CA VAL A 144 4.28 -21.63 1.98
C VAL A 144 3.33 -22.80 1.86
N ALA A 145 2.06 -22.52 1.56
CA ALA A 145 1.08 -23.52 1.19
C ALA A 145 0.84 -23.49 -0.32
N MET A 146 0.92 -24.65 -0.95
CA MET A 146 0.83 -24.78 -2.40
C MET A 146 -0.08 -25.93 -2.79
N ASN A 147 -0.85 -25.75 -3.85
CA ASN A 147 -1.60 -26.84 -4.47
C ASN A 147 -0.63 -27.71 -5.28
N PRO A 148 -0.42 -29.00 -4.92
CA PRO A 148 0.58 -29.83 -5.58
C PRO A 148 0.19 -30.25 -7.01
N ARG A 149 -1.08 -30.09 -7.40
CA ARG A 149 -1.56 -30.44 -8.74
C ARG A 149 -1.45 -29.27 -9.72
N THR A 150 -1.75 -28.05 -9.26
CA THR A 150 -1.80 -26.85 -10.11
C THR A 150 -0.54 -25.98 -9.98
N GLY A 151 0.21 -26.10 -8.88
CA GLY A 151 1.33 -25.24 -8.55
C GLY A 151 0.92 -23.88 -7.96
N GLU A 152 -0.37 -23.63 -7.78
CA GLU A 152 -0.88 -22.39 -7.20
C GLU A 152 -0.42 -22.22 -5.75
N VAL A 153 0.08 -21.02 -5.43
CA VAL A 153 0.41 -20.64 -4.05
C VAL A 153 -0.85 -20.17 -3.36
N LEU A 154 -1.27 -20.87 -2.32
CA LEU A 154 -2.50 -20.61 -1.57
C LEU A 154 -2.26 -19.76 -0.33
N ALA A 155 -1.07 -19.83 0.26
CA ALA A 155 -0.64 -18.95 1.34
C ALA A 155 0.87 -18.76 1.32
N LEU A 156 1.31 -17.56 1.73
CA LEU A 156 2.70 -17.19 1.84
C LEU A 156 2.87 -16.31 3.08
N VAL A 157 3.20 -16.93 4.21
CA VAL A 157 3.23 -16.29 5.53
C VAL A 157 4.64 -16.17 6.06
N ASN A 158 5.01 -14.97 6.45
CA ASN A 158 6.29 -14.66 7.11
C ASN A 158 6.04 -14.07 8.49
N THR A 159 6.62 -14.64 9.53
CA THR A 159 6.45 -14.18 10.91
C THR A 159 7.79 -14.03 11.65
N PRO A 160 7.91 -13.04 12.54
CA PRO A 160 6.99 -11.92 12.71
C PRO A 160 6.95 -11.04 11.46
N SER A 161 5.98 -10.13 11.40
CA SER A 161 5.77 -9.21 10.30
C SER A 161 5.54 -7.79 10.82
N PHE A 162 5.22 -6.87 9.95
CA PHE A 162 4.93 -5.47 10.23
C PHE A 162 3.59 -5.09 9.59
N ASP A 163 2.95 -4.01 10.04
CA ASP A 163 1.77 -3.50 9.36
C ASP A 163 2.21 -2.57 8.22
N ASN A 164 1.89 -2.96 6.98
CA ASN A 164 2.21 -2.17 5.80
C ASN A 164 1.38 -0.88 5.69
N ASN A 165 0.25 -0.77 6.37
CA ASN A 165 -0.50 0.49 6.45
C ASN A 165 0.30 1.60 7.16
N ASP A 166 1.18 1.25 8.09
CA ASP A 166 2.02 2.23 8.80
C ASP A 166 2.95 3.02 7.86
N PHE A 167 3.25 2.48 6.67
CA PHE A 167 4.12 3.16 5.70
C PHE A 167 3.40 4.19 4.83
N ILE A 168 2.07 4.16 4.77
CA ILE A 168 1.26 5.00 3.88
C ILE A 168 1.13 6.42 4.40
N LEU A 169 0.77 6.56 5.67
CA LEU A 169 0.56 7.85 6.34
C LEU A 169 1.81 8.38 7.05
N GLY A 170 2.90 7.64 6.92
CA GLY A 170 4.14 7.90 7.66
C GLY A 170 4.16 7.18 9.01
N MET A 171 5.28 6.56 9.31
CA MET A 171 5.51 5.85 10.57
C MET A 171 6.11 6.79 11.60
N SER A 172 5.60 6.75 12.84
CA SER A 172 6.25 7.51 13.93
C SER A 172 7.65 6.97 14.21
N GLN A 173 8.54 7.85 14.69
CA GLN A 173 9.91 7.46 15.04
C GLN A 173 9.95 6.33 16.08
N GLU A 174 9.00 6.30 17.01
CA GLU A 174 8.88 5.27 18.03
C GLU A 174 8.57 3.90 17.40
N LYS A 175 7.56 3.83 16.50
CA LYS A 175 7.23 2.60 15.78
C LYS A 175 8.39 2.12 14.91
N TRP A 176 9.05 3.04 14.21
CA TRP A 176 10.21 2.73 13.38
C TRP A 176 11.36 2.14 14.21
N THR A 177 11.67 2.76 15.35
CA THR A 177 12.69 2.27 16.28
C THR A 177 12.32 0.88 16.81
N ALA A 178 11.08 0.68 17.25
CA ALA A 178 10.60 -0.62 17.75
C ALA A 178 10.72 -1.73 16.69
N LEU A 179 10.40 -1.45 15.42
CA LEU A 179 10.55 -2.41 14.32
C LEU A 179 12.00 -2.76 14.04
N ASN A 180 12.92 -1.80 14.11
CA ASN A 180 14.34 -2.02 13.82
C ASN A 180 15.08 -2.68 14.99
N GLU A 181 14.68 -2.43 16.23
CA GLU A 181 15.29 -3.00 17.43
C GLU A 181 14.70 -4.36 17.83
N ASP A 182 13.59 -4.78 17.20
CA ASP A 182 13.02 -6.11 17.45
C ASP A 182 14.00 -7.20 16.98
N GLU A 183 14.58 -7.93 17.94
CA GLU A 183 15.53 -9.03 17.68
C GLU A 183 14.93 -10.14 16.80
N ARG A 184 13.62 -10.19 16.67
CA ARG A 184 12.93 -11.13 15.79
C ARG A 184 13.00 -10.72 14.34
N ASN A 185 13.41 -9.47 14.02
CA ASN A 185 13.55 -8.90 12.69
C ASN A 185 12.25 -8.99 11.86
N PRO A 186 11.18 -8.26 12.21
CA PRO A 186 9.90 -8.32 11.51
C PRO A 186 9.98 -7.85 10.06
N MET A 187 10.90 -6.94 9.73
CA MET A 187 11.12 -6.44 8.36
C MET A 187 11.82 -7.46 7.45
N LEU A 188 12.37 -8.53 8.02
CA LEU A 188 13.14 -9.52 7.27
C LEU A 188 12.22 -10.41 6.42
N ASN A 189 12.38 -10.34 5.10
CA ASN A 189 11.69 -11.25 4.20
C ASN A 189 12.38 -12.62 4.17
N ARG A 190 11.86 -13.58 4.92
CA ARG A 190 12.43 -14.92 5.07
C ARG A 190 12.26 -15.81 3.84
N PHE A 191 11.34 -15.50 2.94
CA PHE A 191 11.20 -16.22 1.66
C PHE A 191 12.42 -16.04 0.76
N ARG A 192 13.13 -14.94 0.92
CA ARG A 192 14.33 -14.63 0.11
C ARG A 192 15.62 -15.10 0.75
N GLN A 193 15.57 -15.67 1.94
CA GLN A 193 16.76 -16.15 2.64
C GLN A 193 17.11 -17.58 2.25
N ARG A 194 18.41 -17.84 2.18
CA ARG A 194 18.94 -19.19 2.04
C ARG A 194 19.27 -19.71 3.42
N PHE A 195 18.70 -20.84 3.79
CA PHE A 195 19.01 -21.54 5.03
C PHE A 195 19.90 -22.75 4.68
N ALA A 196 20.83 -23.07 5.59
CA ALA A 196 21.61 -24.31 5.44
C ALA A 196 20.68 -25.52 5.66
N PRO A 197 20.92 -26.65 4.95
CA PRO A 197 20.16 -27.87 5.19
C PRO A 197 20.26 -28.29 6.66
N GLY A 198 19.10 -28.54 7.31
CA GLY A 198 19.04 -28.97 8.70
C GLY A 198 19.08 -27.83 9.75
N SER A 199 18.96 -26.58 9.32
CA SER A 199 18.84 -25.43 10.23
C SER A 199 17.41 -25.18 10.65
#